data_174ab28f96a9a00a2bcf498770cf0ba9
#
_entry.id   174ab28f96a9a00a2bcf498770cf0ba9
#
_cell.length_a   1.000
_cell.length_b   1.000
_cell.length_c   1.000
_cell.angle_alpha   90.00
_cell.angle_beta   90.00
_cell.angle_gamma   90.00
#
_symmetry.space_group_name_H-M   'P 1'
#
loop_
_entity.id
_entity.type
_entity.pdbx_description
1 polymer ?
#
loop_
_entity_poly.entity_id
_entity_poly.type
_entity_poly.pdbx_seq_one_letter_code
_entity_poly.pdbx_strand_id
1 'polypeptide(L)'
;METLTKPTDTRLRRFTETGTVYPILFMISITHLLNDMMQSVIPAVYPLLKEKFGFTFAQIGIITLVFQMTSSLLQPFIGLYADRHPRPYSLAAGMCFTLLGLFTLSVAPGFVPILLAVGLIGCGSSVFHPESSRVAQLASGGRKGLAQSIFQVGGNAGGAMGPLLAALVVIPFGQASIGWFALAAILAILILSRIGRWYKLRLTVTANRPAAAAAAPAHHLGKRKIRLALGILGVLVFSKYFYIASMTNYFTFFLMDKFGISVQGSQYCLFAFLGASAVGTVAGGPLGDRIGRKYVIWGSILGAAPFALMLPYAGSGGAVALAILVGLIISSAFSAIVVYATDLMPGRVGMIAGLFFGLMFGLGGLGSAFFGWLADRTSIEFIFRVSALLPLMGIITGFLPDVERKR
;
A
#
# COMPACT_ATOMS: atom_id res chain seq x y z
N MET A 1 -25.85 -20.39 -40.51
CA MET A 1 -24.92 -19.26 -40.71
C MET A 1 -25.59 -18.06 -40.01
N GLU A 2 -25.50 -18.03 -38.66
CA GLU A 2 -26.09 -16.98 -37.83
C GLU A 2 -25.06 -15.87 -37.64
N THR A 3 -25.36 -14.72 -38.21
CA THR A 3 -24.59 -13.49 -38.04
C THR A 3 -24.64 -13.04 -36.61
N LEU A 4 -23.55 -13.27 -35.86
CA LEU A 4 -23.32 -12.68 -34.55
C LEU A 4 -23.42 -11.14 -34.68
N THR A 5 -24.57 -10.59 -34.33
CA THR A 5 -24.80 -9.15 -34.23
C THR A 5 -23.83 -8.57 -33.20
N LYS A 6 -22.91 -7.72 -33.67
CA LYS A 6 -22.08 -6.86 -32.80
C LYS A 6 -23.00 -6.06 -31.90
N PRO A 7 -22.74 -5.97 -30.59
CA PRO A 7 -23.56 -5.17 -29.70
C PRO A 7 -23.59 -3.71 -30.18
N THR A 8 -24.77 -3.23 -30.54
CA THR A 8 -25.03 -1.87 -31.01
C THR A 8 -25.02 -0.83 -29.89
N ASP A 9 -24.87 -1.26 -28.65
CA ASP A 9 -24.83 -0.36 -27.50
C ASP A 9 -23.42 0.24 -27.33
N THR A 10 -23.29 1.53 -27.64
CA THR A 10 -22.09 2.33 -27.48
C THR A 10 -21.56 2.32 -26.02
N ARG A 11 -22.43 2.07 -25.05
CA ARG A 11 -22.05 1.90 -23.63
C ARG A 11 -21.29 0.58 -23.43
N LEU A 12 -21.76 -0.52 -24.04
CA LEU A 12 -21.09 -1.82 -23.96
C LEU A 12 -19.72 -1.81 -24.67
N ARG A 13 -19.56 -1.08 -25.77
CA ARG A 13 -18.27 -0.92 -26.47
C ARG A 13 -17.19 -0.32 -25.57
N ARG A 14 -17.48 0.71 -24.77
CA ARG A 14 -16.51 1.31 -23.83
C ARG A 14 -16.02 0.33 -22.76
N PHE A 15 -16.79 -0.71 -22.44
CA PHE A 15 -16.43 -1.72 -21.43
C PHE A 15 -15.69 -2.93 -22.00
N THR A 16 -15.70 -3.12 -23.32
CA THR A 16 -15.04 -4.23 -24.02
C THR A 16 -13.69 -3.87 -24.64
N GLU A 17 -13.30 -2.59 -24.60
CA GLU A 17 -12.01 -2.13 -25.12
C GLU A 17 -10.84 -2.86 -24.46
N THR A 18 -9.88 -3.27 -25.28
CA THR A 18 -8.63 -3.92 -24.86
C THR A 18 -7.63 -2.94 -24.22
N GLY A 19 -7.97 -1.64 -24.23
CA GLY A 19 -7.14 -0.56 -23.71
C GLY A 19 -7.23 -0.33 -22.21
N THR A 20 -6.39 0.57 -21.70
CA THR A 20 -6.38 1.02 -20.30
C THR A 20 -7.68 1.77 -19.97
N VAL A 21 -8.37 1.35 -18.91
CA VAL A 21 -9.63 1.96 -18.45
C VAL A 21 -9.35 2.98 -17.36
N TYR A 22 -8.87 4.16 -17.75
CA TYR A 22 -8.48 5.23 -16.82
C TYR A 22 -9.55 5.63 -15.79
N PRO A 23 -10.86 5.76 -16.15
CA PRO A 23 -11.87 6.08 -15.13
C PRO A 23 -11.93 5.08 -13.98
N ILE A 24 -11.74 3.78 -14.24
CA ILE A 24 -11.68 2.76 -13.19
C ILE A 24 -10.40 2.90 -12.37
N LEU A 25 -9.26 3.18 -13.01
CA LEU A 25 -8.00 3.38 -12.31
C LEU A 25 -8.04 4.60 -11.39
N PHE A 26 -8.62 5.71 -11.82
CA PHE A 26 -8.79 6.89 -10.97
C PHE A 26 -9.81 6.66 -9.84
N MET A 27 -10.93 6.00 -10.13
CA MET A 27 -11.91 5.67 -9.10
C MET A 27 -11.30 4.77 -8.02
N ILE A 28 -10.52 3.74 -8.39
CA ILE A 28 -9.88 2.84 -7.42
C ILE A 28 -8.76 3.56 -6.64
N SER A 29 -8.03 4.49 -7.26
CA SER A 29 -7.03 5.33 -6.60
C SER A 29 -7.66 6.27 -5.57
N ILE A 30 -8.79 6.92 -5.92
CA ILE A 30 -9.53 7.79 -4.99
C ILE A 30 -10.07 6.97 -3.81
N THR A 31 -10.61 5.77 -4.06
CA THR A 31 -11.08 4.92 -2.95
C THR A 31 -9.93 4.41 -2.09
N HIS A 32 -8.73 4.23 -2.65
CA HIS A 32 -7.52 3.93 -1.87
C HIS A 32 -7.10 5.11 -0.98
N LEU A 33 -7.14 6.33 -1.54
CA LEU A 33 -6.91 7.54 -0.76
C LEU A 33 -7.87 7.63 0.43
N LEU A 34 -9.17 7.44 0.19
CA LEU A 34 -10.18 7.48 1.25
C LEU A 34 -9.96 6.38 2.30
N ASN A 35 -9.64 5.15 1.85
CA ASN A 35 -9.39 4.02 2.74
C ASN A 35 -8.19 4.27 3.67
N ASP A 36 -7.04 4.66 3.11
CA ASP A 36 -5.82 4.82 3.88
C ASP A 36 -5.83 6.11 4.73
N MET A 37 -6.52 7.14 4.27
CA MET A 37 -6.82 8.33 5.06
C MET A 37 -7.59 7.98 6.34
N MET A 38 -8.66 7.19 6.23
CA MET A 38 -9.44 6.76 7.39
C MET A 38 -8.63 5.88 8.35
N GLN A 39 -7.78 5.01 7.83
CA GLN A 39 -6.92 4.15 8.65
C GLN A 39 -5.82 4.93 9.37
N SER A 40 -5.21 5.91 8.71
CA SER A 40 -4.13 6.70 9.29
C SER A 40 -4.60 7.69 10.37
N VAL A 41 -5.90 7.94 10.47
CA VAL A 41 -6.49 8.65 11.63
C VAL A 41 -6.34 7.84 12.92
N ILE A 42 -6.37 6.50 12.88
CA ILE A 42 -6.33 5.64 14.07
C ILE A 42 -5.12 5.93 14.96
N PRO A 43 -3.87 5.81 14.48
CA PRO A 43 -2.71 6.12 15.31
C PRO A 43 -2.62 7.61 15.66
N ALA A 44 -3.12 8.50 14.82
CA ALA A 44 -3.09 9.93 15.08
C ALA A 44 -4.00 10.36 16.25
N VAL A 45 -5.02 9.58 16.59
CA VAL A 45 -5.91 9.87 17.73
C VAL A 45 -5.51 9.16 19.04
N TYR A 46 -4.45 8.37 19.06
CA TYR A 46 -3.99 7.68 20.28
C TYR A 46 -3.73 8.62 21.48
N PRO A 47 -3.11 9.80 21.32
CA PRO A 47 -2.94 10.71 22.44
C PRO A 47 -4.27 11.11 23.09
N LEU A 48 -5.27 11.44 22.27
CA LEU A 48 -6.62 11.80 22.73
C LEU A 48 -7.31 10.64 23.46
N LEU A 49 -7.23 9.42 22.91
CA LEU A 49 -7.81 8.24 23.54
C LEU A 49 -7.09 7.88 24.83
N LYS A 50 -5.76 8.01 24.87
CA LYS A 50 -4.95 7.77 26.05
C LYS A 50 -5.33 8.72 27.18
N GLU A 51 -5.45 10.01 26.89
CA GLU A 51 -5.84 11.03 27.85
C GLU A 51 -7.26 10.80 28.35
N LYS A 52 -8.21 10.58 27.45
CA LYS A 52 -9.64 10.43 27.77
C LYS A 52 -9.95 9.21 28.64
N PHE A 53 -9.29 8.08 28.38
CA PHE A 53 -9.58 6.80 29.02
C PHE A 53 -8.52 6.33 30.00
N GLY A 54 -7.42 7.06 30.17
CA GLY A 54 -6.30 6.69 31.04
C GLY A 54 -5.55 5.43 30.55
N PHE A 55 -5.49 5.18 29.22
CA PHE A 55 -4.85 3.99 28.68
C PHE A 55 -3.35 3.97 28.93
N THR A 56 -2.84 2.78 29.24
CA THR A 56 -1.40 2.51 29.27
C THR A 56 -0.83 2.46 27.84
N PHE A 57 0.49 2.61 27.69
CA PHE A 57 1.15 2.41 26.38
C PHE A 57 0.99 0.97 25.87
N ALA A 58 0.93 -0.02 26.77
CA ALA A 58 0.64 -1.41 26.40
C ALA A 58 -0.75 -1.54 25.76
N GLN A 59 -1.77 -0.88 26.30
CA GLN A 59 -3.11 -0.89 25.73
C GLN A 59 -3.14 -0.21 24.34
N ILE A 60 -2.44 0.91 24.17
CA ILE A 60 -2.25 1.54 22.85
C ILE A 60 -1.56 0.57 21.88
N GLY A 61 -0.51 -0.13 22.36
CA GLY A 61 0.15 -1.17 21.56
C GLY A 61 -0.78 -2.31 21.13
N ILE A 62 -1.66 -2.76 22.03
CA ILE A 62 -2.68 -3.78 21.71
C ILE A 62 -3.69 -3.28 20.69
N ILE A 63 -4.13 -2.01 20.75
CA ILE A 63 -5.01 -1.41 19.73
C ILE A 63 -4.34 -1.47 18.36
N THR A 64 -3.07 -1.05 18.28
CA THR A 64 -2.26 -1.13 17.05
C THR A 64 -2.14 -2.58 16.55
N LEU A 65 -1.83 -3.50 17.48
CA LEU A 65 -1.65 -4.93 17.16
C LEU A 65 -2.93 -5.52 16.54
N VAL A 66 -4.09 -5.31 17.16
CA VAL A 66 -5.38 -5.81 16.65
C VAL A 66 -5.66 -5.24 15.26
N PHE A 67 -5.45 -3.93 15.06
CA PHE A 67 -5.60 -3.30 13.74
C PHE A 67 -4.68 -3.94 12.70
N GLN A 68 -3.38 -4.03 12.98
CA GLN A 68 -2.38 -4.54 12.04
C GLN A 68 -2.60 -6.04 11.74
N MET A 69 -2.93 -6.83 12.74
CA MET A 69 -3.21 -8.26 12.55
C MET A 69 -4.42 -8.49 11.66
N THR A 70 -5.53 -7.79 11.91
CA THR A 70 -6.75 -7.93 11.10
C THR A 70 -6.57 -7.37 9.69
N SER A 71 -5.81 -6.30 9.53
CA SER A 71 -5.56 -5.69 8.21
C SER A 71 -4.54 -6.45 7.36
N SER A 72 -3.55 -7.13 7.99
CA SER A 72 -2.42 -7.73 7.26
C SER A 72 -2.58 -9.23 7.03
N LEU A 73 -2.85 -10.00 8.10
CA LEU A 73 -2.81 -11.45 8.04
C LEU A 73 -3.93 -12.05 7.18
N LEU A 74 -5.08 -11.38 7.11
CA LEU A 74 -6.23 -11.88 6.33
C LEU A 74 -6.05 -11.65 4.83
N GLN A 75 -5.22 -10.69 4.40
CA GLN A 75 -5.10 -10.30 2.99
C GLN A 75 -4.74 -11.46 2.04
N PRO A 76 -3.74 -12.32 2.31
CA PRO A 76 -3.41 -13.43 1.42
C PRO A 76 -4.56 -14.43 1.27
N PHE A 77 -5.28 -14.71 2.36
CA PHE A 77 -6.41 -15.65 2.37
C PHE A 77 -7.60 -15.10 1.61
N ILE A 78 -7.92 -13.83 1.82
CA ILE A 78 -8.99 -13.13 1.09
C ILE A 78 -8.63 -13.05 -0.39
N GLY A 79 -7.39 -12.69 -0.72
CA GLY A 79 -6.92 -12.66 -2.10
C GLY A 79 -7.01 -14.03 -2.79
N LEU A 80 -6.62 -15.10 -2.10
CA LEU A 80 -6.74 -16.47 -2.62
C LEU A 80 -8.21 -16.89 -2.84
N TYR A 81 -9.08 -16.54 -1.90
CA TYR A 81 -10.51 -16.81 -2.03
C TYR A 81 -11.11 -16.08 -3.23
N ALA A 82 -10.79 -14.79 -3.37
CA ALA A 82 -11.28 -13.94 -4.43
C ALA A 82 -10.76 -14.34 -5.82
N ASP A 83 -9.54 -14.87 -5.91
CA ASP A 83 -9.00 -15.41 -7.16
C ASP A 83 -9.80 -16.61 -7.69
N ARG A 84 -10.35 -17.42 -6.75
CA ARG A 84 -11.18 -18.59 -7.09
C ARG A 84 -12.66 -18.25 -7.26
N HIS A 85 -13.14 -17.30 -6.47
CA HIS A 85 -14.55 -16.90 -6.39
C HIS A 85 -14.67 -15.38 -6.54
N PRO A 86 -14.49 -14.81 -7.74
CA PRO A 86 -14.58 -13.38 -7.96
C PRO A 86 -15.92 -12.83 -7.50
N ARG A 87 -15.88 -11.87 -6.56
CA ARG A 87 -17.08 -11.23 -6.01
C ARG A 87 -17.06 -9.74 -6.36
N PRO A 88 -17.81 -9.29 -7.37
CA PRO A 88 -17.73 -7.91 -7.88
C PRO A 88 -17.95 -6.82 -6.85
N TYR A 89 -18.69 -7.11 -5.78
CA TYR A 89 -19.03 -6.15 -4.72
C TYR A 89 -18.27 -6.37 -3.42
N SER A 90 -17.24 -7.25 -3.39
CA SER A 90 -16.43 -7.50 -2.19
C SER A 90 -15.79 -6.24 -1.63
N LEU A 91 -15.29 -5.35 -2.50
CA LEU A 91 -14.71 -4.07 -2.11
C LEU A 91 -15.71 -3.16 -1.37
N ALA A 92 -16.93 -3.04 -1.89
CA ALA A 92 -17.99 -2.26 -1.23
C ALA A 92 -18.39 -2.89 0.10
N ALA A 93 -18.51 -4.22 0.15
CA ALA A 93 -18.79 -4.94 1.40
C ALA A 93 -17.66 -4.78 2.43
N GLY A 94 -16.40 -4.87 2.01
CA GLY A 94 -15.23 -4.58 2.87
C GLY A 94 -15.30 -3.16 3.45
N MET A 95 -15.62 -2.17 2.62
CA MET A 95 -15.73 -0.78 3.08
C MET A 95 -16.89 -0.57 4.08
N CYS A 96 -17.94 -1.40 4.06
CA CYS A 96 -18.97 -1.38 5.10
C CYS A 96 -18.41 -1.77 6.48
N PHE A 97 -17.45 -2.70 6.56
CA PHE A 97 -16.76 -3.00 7.83
C PHE A 97 -15.97 -1.78 8.32
N THR A 98 -15.28 -1.06 7.42
CA THR A 98 -14.58 0.18 7.78
C THR A 98 -15.56 1.24 8.27
N LEU A 99 -16.71 1.43 7.61
CA LEU A 99 -17.78 2.34 8.02
C LEU A 99 -18.28 2.01 9.43
N LEU A 100 -18.62 0.76 9.69
CA LEU A 100 -19.09 0.29 10.99
C LEU A 100 -18.01 0.48 12.06
N GLY A 101 -16.76 0.18 11.73
CA GLY A 101 -15.64 0.36 12.63
C GLY A 101 -15.42 1.83 13.01
N LEU A 102 -15.46 2.77 12.05
CA LEU A 102 -15.34 4.20 12.30
C LEU A 102 -16.48 4.72 13.18
N PHE A 103 -17.70 4.31 12.89
CA PHE A 103 -18.87 4.66 13.72
C PHE A 103 -18.71 4.12 15.14
N THR A 104 -18.34 2.84 15.30
CA THR A 104 -18.08 2.24 16.61
C THR A 104 -16.95 2.98 17.33
N LEU A 105 -15.85 3.34 16.64
CA LEU A 105 -14.74 4.08 17.23
C LEU A 105 -15.17 5.47 17.73
N SER A 106 -16.04 6.15 16.99
CA SER A 106 -16.50 7.50 17.35
C SER A 106 -17.31 7.54 18.65
N VAL A 107 -18.03 6.46 18.97
CA VAL A 107 -18.87 6.36 20.16
C VAL A 107 -18.34 5.38 21.21
N ALA A 108 -17.17 4.78 21.00
CA ALA A 108 -16.60 3.77 21.87
C ALA A 108 -16.38 4.31 23.30
N PRO A 109 -16.97 3.70 24.33
CA PRO A 109 -16.88 4.18 25.71
C PRO A 109 -15.65 3.64 26.46
N GLY A 110 -14.78 2.84 25.82
CA GLY A 110 -13.63 2.25 26.49
C GLY A 110 -12.85 1.28 25.62
N PHE A 111 -11.93 0.54 26.24
CA PHE A 111 -10.90 -0.25 25.56
C PHE A 111 -11.45 -1.35 24.65
N VAL A 112 -12.37 -2.20 25.15
CA VAL A 112 -12.89 -3.34 24.36
C VAL A 112 -13.68 -2.90 23.12
N PRO A 113 -14.62 -1.93 23.21
CA PRO A 113 -15.27 -1.37 22.03
C PRO A 113 -14.29 -0.74 21.01
N ILE A 114 -13.19 -0.12 21.47
CA ILE A 114 -12.14 0.39 20.59
C ILE A 114 -11.44 -0.76 19.87
N LEU A 115 -11.11 -1.86 20.55
CA LEU A 115 -10.53 -3.04 19.90
C LEU A 115 -11.45 -3.62 18.82
N LEU A 116 -12.76 -3.72 19.09
CA LEU A 116 -13.73 -4.15 18.10
C LEU A 116 -13.78 -3.20 16.91
N ALA A 117 -13.79 -1.89 17.17
CA ALA A 117 -13.81 -0.87 16.13
C ALA A 117 -12.61 -0.96 15.19
N VAL A 118 -11.38 -1.00 15.75
CA VAL A 118 -10.16 -1.10 14.91
C VAL A 118 -10.05 -2.45 14.23
N GLY A 119 -10.53 -3.53 14.86
CA GLY A 119 -10.64 -4.85 14.23
C GLY A 119 -11.56 -4.84 13.00
N LEU A 120 -12.72 -4.19 13.09
CA LEU A 120 -13.63 -4.01 11.95
C LEU A 120 -12.97 -3.20 10.82
N ILE A 121 -12.28 -2.09 11.15
CA ILE A 121 -11.56 -1.29 10.16
C ILE A 121 -10.47 -2.14 9.48
N GLY A 122 -9.72 -2.92 10.26
CA GLY A 122 -8.71 -3.83 9.75
C GLY A 122 -9.29 -4.92 8.83
N CYS A 123 -10.42 -5.52 9.18
CA CYS A 123 -11.13 -6.47 8.33
C CYS A 123 -11.54 -5.83 6.98
N GLY A 124 -12.04 -4.60 7.00
CA GLY A 124 -12.35 -3.84 5.77
C GLY A 124 -11.13 -3.64 4.89
N SER A 125 -10.02 -3.23 5.49
CA SER A 125 -8.72 -3.04 4.83
C SER A 125 -8.17 -4.33 4.22
N SER A 126 -8.32 -5.46 4.92
CA SER A 126 -7.82 -6.76 4.45
C SER A 126 -8.50 -7.24 3.16
N VAL A 127 -9.74 -6.85 2.93
CA VAL A 127 -10.46 -7.08 1.66
C VAL A 127 -10.01 -6.07 0.60
N PHE A 128 -9.81 -4.82 1.01
CA PHE A 128 -9.60 -3.71 0.09
C PHE A 128 -8.34 -3.86 -0.75
N HIS A 129 -7.17 -4.07 -0.14
CA HIS A 129 -5.89 -4.02 -0.85
C HIS A 129 -5.73 -5.11 -1.93
N PRO A 130 -5.96 -6.43 -1.66
CA PRO A 130 -5.79 -7.46 -2.68
C PRO A 130 -6.80 -7.33 -3.83
N GLU A 131 -8.07 -7.04 -3.52
CA GLU A 131 -9.10 -6.91 -4.54
C GLU A 131 -8.94 -5.63 -5.38
N SER A 132 -8.55 -4.52 -4.78
CA SER A 132 -8.29 -3.27 -5.49
C SER A 132 -7.10 -3.39 -6.45
N SER A 133 -6.01 -4.03 -6.01
CA SER A 133 -4.86 -4.33 -6.86
C SER A 133 -5.27 -5.20 -8.06
N ARG A 134 -6.13 -6.19 -7.85
CA ARG A 134 -6.71 -7.04 -8.90
C ARG A 134 -7.54 -6.22 -9.89
N VAL A 135 -8.45 -5.36 -9.40
CA VAL A 135 -9.26 -4.47 -10.25
C VAL A 135 -8.37 -3.54 -11.07
N ALA A 136 -7.34 -2.95 -10.47
CA ALA A 136 -6.37 -2.11 -11.16
C ALA A 136 -5.66 -2.88 -12.30
N GLN A 137 -5.25 -4.12 -12.06
CA GLN A 137 -4.65 -4.95 -13.11
C GLN A 137 -5.64 -5.30 -14.23
N LEU A 138 -6.91 -5.59 -13.91
CA LEU A 138 -7.95 -5.83 -14.92
C LEU A 138 -8.24 -4.60 -15.77
N ALA A 139 -8.11 -3.40 -15.20
CA ALA A 139 -8.32 -2.13 -15.90
C ALA A 139 -7.05 -1.62 -16.63
N SER A 140 -5.92 -2.31 -16.50
CA SER A 140 -4.61 -1.83 -16.96
C SER A 140 -4.43 -1.79 -18.48
N GLY A 141 -5.19 -2.59 -19.24
CA GLY A 141 -5.00 -2.70 -20.69
C GLY A 141 -3.58 -3.11 -21.09
N GLY A 142 -2.91 -3.92 -20.27
CA GLY A 142 -1.51 -4.35 -20.46
C GLY A 142 -0.47 -3.48 -19.75
N ARG A 143 -0.80 -2.25 -19.33
CA ARG A 143 0.09 -1.33 -18.61
C ARG A 143 -0.02 -1.55 -17.08
N LYS A 144 0.31 -2.76 -16.63
CA LYS A 144 0.11 -3.18 -15.23
C LYS A 144 0.88 -2.31 -14.23
N GLY A 145 2.10 -1.91 -14.56
CA GLY A 145 2.92 -1.05 -13.71
C GLY A 145 2.30 0.33 -13.52
N LEU A 146 1.84 0.98 -14.60
CA LEU A 146 1.13 2.25 -14.53
C LEU A 146 -0.14 2.14 -13.68
N ALA A 147 -0.95 1.10 -13.90
CA ALA A 147 -2.19 0.88 -13.17
C ALA A 147 -1.94 0.70 -11.66
N GLN A 148 -0.93 -0.10 -11.30
CA GLN A 148 -0.54 -0.30 -9.90
C GLN A 148 0.01 0.98 -9.27
N SER A 149 0.75 1.80 -10.02
CA SER A 149 1.24 3.09 -9.53
C SER A 149 0.12 4.08 -9.27
N ILE A 150 -0.83 4.23 -10.21
CA ILE A 150 -2.01 5.08 -10.01
C ILE A 150 -2.78 4.66 -8.75
N PHE A 151 -2.97 3.36 -8.56
CA PHE A 151 -3.59 2.81 -7.36
C PHE A 151 -2.81 3.18 -6.09
N GLN A 152 -1.49 2.96 -6.09
CA GLN A 152 -0.64 3.16 -4.91
C GLN A 152 -0.51 4.64 -4.50
N VAL A 153 -0.54 5.56 -5.47
CA VAL A 153 -0.50 7.00 -5.19
C VAL A 153 -1.68 7.43 -4.32
N GLY A 154 -2.88 6.86 -4.59
CA GLY A 154 -4.03 7.12 -3.74
C GLY A 154 -3.76 6.76 -2.28
N GLY A 155 -3.26 5.55 -2.02
CA GLY A 155 -2.93 5.12 -0.65
C GLY A 155 -1.88 6.00 0.03
N ASN A 156 -0.77 6.30 -0.67
CA ASN A 156 0.28 7.16 -0.11
C ASN A 156 -0.25 8.56 0.23
N ALA A 157 -1.08 9.15 -0.65
CA ALA A 157 -1.71 10.44 -0.39
C ALA A 157 -2.68 10.37 0.80
N GLY A 158 -3.49 9.30 0.87
CA GLY A 158 -4.41 9.08 1.98
C GLY A 158 -3.69 8.94 3.32
N GLY A 159 -2.63 8.12 3.35
CA GLY A 159 -1.79 7.94 4.53
C GLY A 159 -1.18 9.26 5.06
N ALA A 160 -0.76 10.14 4.16
CA ALA A 160 -0.25 11.46 4.53
C ALA A 160 -1.34 12.41 5.07
N MET A 161 -2.58 12.29 4.55
CA MET A 161 -3.69 13.16 4.98
C MET A 161 -4.24 12.84 6.38
N GLY A 162 -4.13 11.59 6.83
CA GLY A 162 -4.73 11.17 8.10
C GLY A 162 -4.29 11.98 9.32
N PRO A 163 -3.00 12.13 9.60
CA PRO A 163 -2.52 12.95 10.72
C PRO A 163 -2.94 14.42 10.61
N LEU A 164 -2.96 14.98 9.39
CA LEU A 164 -3.43 16.35 9.16
C LEU A 164 -4.90 16.50 9.54
N LEU A 165 -5.75 15.58 9.10
CA LEU A 165 -7.18 15.60 9.42
C LEU A 165 -7.46 15.29 10.88
N ALA A 166 -6.64 14.42 11.52
CA ALA A 166 -6.72 14.23 12.97
C ALA A 166 -6.43 15.55 13.71
N ALA A 167 -5.39 16.30 13.31
CA ALA A 167 -5.05 17.57 13.92
C ALA A 167 -6.12 18.66 13.69
N LEU A 168 -6.73 18.71 12.52
CA LEU A 168 -7.70 19.73 12.15
C LEU A 168 -9.14 19.41 12.59
N VAL A 169 -9.48 18.15 12.74
CA VAL A 169 -10.87 17.70 13.00
C VAL A 169 -10.97 16.98 14.35
N VAL A 170 -10.19 15.91 14.58
CA VAL A 170 -10.42 15.07 15.74
C VAL A 170 -9.92 15.72 17.03
N ILE A 171 -8.76 16.38 17.01
CA ILE A 171 -8.21 17.02 18.20
C ILE A 171 -9.12 18.18 18.67
N PRO A 172 -9.59 19.10 17.81
CA PRO A 172 -10.46 20.19 18.25
C PRO A 172 -11.87 19.73 18.64
N PHE A 173 -12.45 18.76 17.94
CA PHE A 173 -13.86 18.36 18.10
C PHE A 173 -14.05 17.06 18.89
N GLY A 174 -12.97 16.43 19.32
CA GLY A 174 -12.98 15.24 20.15
C GLY A 174 -13.34 13.94 19.40
N GLN A 175 -13.37 12.83 20.14
CA GLN A 175 -13.55 11.47 19.61
C GLN A 175 -14.80 11.32 18.72
N ALA A 176 -15.91 11.96 19.07
CA ALA A 176 -17.17 11.84 18.31
C ALA A 176 -17.03 12.29 16.84
N SER A 177 -16.13 13.25 16.57
CA SER A 177 -15.87 13.75 15.21
C SER A 177 -15.23 12.71 14.29
N ILE A 178 -14.70 11.60 14.82
CA ILE A 178 -14.27 10.43 14.02
C ILE A 178 -15.45 9.92 13.18
N GLY A 179 -16.69 10.05 13.69
CA GLY A 179 -17.89 9.72 12.96
C GLY A 179 -18.08 10.49 11.65
N TRP A 180 -17.50 11.67 11.49
CA TRP A 180 -17.57 12.44 10.23
C TRP A 180 -16.82 11.75 9.09
N PHE A 181 -15.80 10.96 9.39
CA PHE A 181 -15.11 10.15 8.38
C PHE A 181 -16.02 9.04 7.80
N ALA A 182 -17.16 8.75 8.44
CA ALA A 182 -18.19 7.89 7.86
C ALA A 182 -18.69 8.43 6.50
N LEU A 183 -18.71 9.75 6.30
CA LEU A 183 -19.05 10.35 5.00
C LEU A 183 -18.05 9.95 3.91
N ALA A 184 -16.76 9.89 4.24
CA ALA A 184 -15.73 9.41 3.33
C ALA A 184 -15.90 7.91 3.03
N ALA A 185 -16.26 7.11 4.03
CA ALA A 185 -16.55 5.68 3.85
C ALA A 185 -17.79 5.46 2.97
N ILE A 186 -18.85 6.23 3.15
CA ILE A 186 -20.06 6.18 2.30
C ILE A 186 -19.70 6.56 0.86
N LEU A 187 -18.94 7.63 0.65
CA LEU A 187 -18.47 8.02 -0.68
C LEU A 187 -17.66 6.90 -1.32
N ALA A 188 -16.76 6.26 -0.57
CA ALA A 188 -15.99 5.13 -1.04
C ALA A 188 -16.90 3.95 -1.42
N ILE A 189 -17.91 3.60 -0.62
CA ILE A 189 -18.89 2.54 -0.93
C ILE A 189 -19.62 2.84 -2.25
N LEU A 190 -20.05 4.09 -2.47
CA LEU A 190 -20.73 4.49 -3.71
C LEU A 190 -19.83 4.34 -4.93
N ILE A 191 -18.56 4.76 -4.84
CA ILE A 191 -17.58 4.61 -5.91
C ILE A 191 -17.28 3.13 -6.14
N LEU A 192 -17.03 2.36 -5.08
CA LEU A 192 -16.73 0.92 -5.16
C LEU A 192 -17.91 0.12 -5.71
N SER A 193 -19.14 0.53 -5.44
CA SER A 193 -20.33 -0.09 -6.02
C SER A 193 -20.42 0.15 -7.53
N ARG A 194 -19.95 1.31 -8.03
CA ARG A 194 -19.82 1.56 -9.47
C ARG A 194 -18.71 0.71 -10.10
N ILE A 195 -17.58 0.58 -9.43
CA ILE A 195 -16.50 -0.32 -9.83
C ILE A 195 -17.01 -1.77 -9.86
N GLY A 196 -17.78 -2.19 -8.85
CA GLY A 196 -18.37 -3.53 -8.78
C GLY A 196 -19.29 -3.83 -9.97
N ARG A 197 -20.11 -2.86 -10.43
CA ARG A 197 -20.91 -3.00 -11.66
C ARG A 197 -20.05 -3.21 -12.89
N TRP A 198 -18.98 -2.42 -13.05
CA TRP A 198 -18.02 -2.59 -14.14
C TRP A 198 -17.34 -3.96 -14.06
N TYR A 199 -16.91 -4.37 -12.89
CA TYR A 199 -16.24 -5.64 -12.66
C TYR A 199 -17.15 -6.82 -13.01
N LYS A 200 -18.43 -6.79 -12.61
CA LYS A 200 -19.43 -7.80 -12.97
C LYS A 200 -19.57 -7.93 -14.50
N LEU A 201 -19.71 -6.81 -15.21
CA LEU A 201 -19.76 -6.81 -16.68
C LEU A 201 -18.49 -7.36 -17.31
N ARG A 202 -17.32 -7.03 -16.76
CA ARG A 202 -16.03 -7.53 -17.26
C ARG A 202 -15.91 -9.04 -17.10
N LEU A 203 -16.38 -9.61 -15.99
CA LEU A 203 -16.40 -11.06 -15.77
C LEU A 203 -17.31 -11.79 -16.76
N THR A 204 -18.51 -11.27 -17.04
CA THR A 204 -19.42 -11.89 -18.02
C THR A 204 -18.85 -11.87 -19.44
N VAL A 205 -18.21 -10.77 -19.85
CA VAL A 205 -17.55 -10.67 -21.15
C VAL A 205 -16.37 -11.63 -21.27
N THR A 206 -15.60 -11.81 -20.17
CA THR A 206 -14.44 -12.71 -20.16
C THR A 206 -14.86 -14.19 -20.16
N ALA A 207 -15.94 -14.52 -19.45
CA ALA A 207 -16.51 -15.87 -19.43
C ALA A 207 -17.01 -16.32 -20.82
N ASN A 208 -17.49 -15.40 -21.63
CA ASN A 208 -18.00 -15.65 -22.98
C ASN A 208 -16.89 -15.66 -24.06
N ARG A 209 -15.63 -15.40 -23.70
CA ARG A 209 -14.50 -15.53 -24.65
C ARG A 209 -14.06 -17.00 -24.70
N PRO A 210 -13.78 -17.56 -25.91
CA PRO A 210 -13.21 -18.89 -26.03
C PRO A 210 -11.95 -19.03 -25.18
N ALA A 211 -11.80 -20.15 -24.51
CA ALA A 211 -10.70 -20.43 -23.56
C ALA A 211 -9.28 -20.20 -24.13
N ALA A 212 -9.12 -20.21 -25.45
CA ALA A 212 -7.86 -19.95 -26.16
C ALA A 212 -7.31 -18.51 -25.94
N ALA A 213 -8.17 -17.52 -25.59
CA ALA A 213 -7.72 -16.15 -25.34
C ALA A 213 -7.34 -15.89 -23.86
N ALA A 214 -7.63 -16.83 -22.97
CA ALA A 214 -7.36 -16.74 -21.52
C ALA A 214 -6.04 -17.38 -21.09
N ALA A 215 -5.31 -18.05 -22.00
CA ALA A 215 -3.99 -18.58 -21.70
C ALA A 215 -3.00 -17.40 -21.61
N ALA A 216 -2.85 -16.85 -20.40
CA ALA A 216 -1.64 -16.10 -20.10
C ALA A 216 -0.45 -17.00 -20.43
N PRO A 217 0.62 -16.51 -21.08
CA PRO A 217 1.77 -17.31 -21.41
C PRO A 217 2.26 -17.98 -20.12
N ALA A 218 2.16 -19.31 -20.08
CA ALA A 218 2.72 -20.08 -18.99
C ALA A 218 4.21 -19.76 -18.99
N HIS A 219 4.72 -19.18 -17.89
CA HIS A 219 6.15 -19.04 -17.74
C HIS A 219 6.76 -20.44 -17.78
N HIS A 220 7.76 -20.63 -18.65
CA HIS A 220 8.55 -21.85 -18.70
C HIS A 220 9.45 -22.05 -17.46
N LEU A 221 9.17 -21.26 -16.39
CA LEU A 221 9.93 -21.32 -15.13
C LEU A 221 9.42 -22.48 -14.26
N GLY A 222 10.33 -23.37 -13.89
CA GLY A 222 10.02 -24.45 -12.96
C GLY A 222 9.63 -23.91 -11.57
N LYS A 223 8.81 -24.66 -10.82
CA LYS A 223 8.30 -24.30 -9.48
C LYS A 223 9.40 -23.86 -8.50
N ARG A 224 10.62 -24.42 -8.60
CA ARG A 224 11.77 -24.05 -7.76
C ARG A 224 12.22 -22.61 -8.03
N LYS A 225 12.31 -22.20 -9.31
CA LYS A 225 12.69 -20.84 -9.71
C LYS A 225 11.64 -19.82 -9.28
N ILE A 226 10.34 -20.16 -9.38
CA ILE A 226 9.26 -19.28 -8.92
C ILE A 226 9.33 -19.08 -7.40
N ARG A 227 9.50 -20.15 -6.62
CA ARG A 227 9.65 -20.04 -5.15
C ARG A 227 10.86 -19.21 -4.75
N LEU A 228 12.01 -19.41 -5.43
CA LEU A 228 13.21 -18.61 -5.19
C LEU A 228 12.96 -17.14 -5.50
N ALA A 229 12.34 -16.81 -6.64
CA ALA A 229 12.03 -15.43 -7.02
C ALA A 229 11.09 -14.76 -6.01
N LEU A 230 10.03 -15.44 -5.56
CA LEU A 230 9.14 -14.92 -4.52
C LEU A 230 9.86 -14.72 -3.18
N GLY A 231 10.78 -15.62 -2.81
CA GLY A 231 11.63 -15.46 -1.62
C GLY A 231 12.54 -14.23 -1.72
N ILE A 232 13.19 -14.03 -2.88
CA ILE A 232 14.01 -12.85 -3.14
C ILE A 232 13.17 -11.58 -3.03
N LEU A 233 11.98 -11.54 -3.65
CA LEU A 233 11.06 -10.39 -3.54
C LEU A 233 10.64 -10.14 -2.09
N GLY A 234 10.38 -11.19 -1.31
CA GLY A 234 10.08 -11.07 0.13
C GLY A 234 11.21 -10.39 0.91
N VAL A 235 12.46 -10.79 0.65
CA VAL A 235 13.65 -10.15 1.26
C VAL A 235 13.81 -8.70 0.81
N LEU A 236 13.52 -8.38 -0.45
CA LEU A 236 13.56 -7.02 -0.97
C LEU A 236 12.47 -6.13 -0.34
N VAL A 237 11.28 -6.68 -0.12
CA VAL A 237 10.19 -5.99 0.60
C VAL A 237 10.58 -5.77 2.05
N PHE A 238 11.18 -6.77 2.73
CA PHE A 238 11.74 -6.60 4.06
C PHE A 238 12.73 -5.44 4.10
N SER A 239 13.76 -5.48 3.28
CA SER A 239 14.79 -4.42 3.18
C SER A 239 14.14 -3.03 3.04
N LYS A 240 13.23 -2.89 2.06
CA LYS A 240 12.58 -1.63 1.76
C LYS A 240 11.73 -1.14 2.93
N TYR A 241 10.83 -1.97 3.46
CA TYR A 241 9.85 -1.50 4.44
C TYR A 241 10.41 -1.36 5.86
N PHE A 242 11.45 -2.11 6.21
CA PHE A 242 12.22 -1.82 7.42
C PHE A 242 12.93 -0.46 7.31
N TYR A 243 13.57 -0.16 6.16
CA TYR A 243 14.17 1.15 5.95
C TYR A 243 13.11 2.28 5.98
N ILE A 244 12.00 2.12 5.26
CA ILE A 244 10.91 3.10 5.28
C ILE A 244 10.38 3.29 6.70
N ALA A 245 10.26 2.22 7.52
CA ALA A 245 9.83 2.33 8.91
C ALA A 245 10.77 3.21 9.75
N SER A 246 12.10 3.11 9.55
CA SER A 246 13.04 4.01 10.23
C SER A 246 12.82 5.47 9.81
N MET A 247 12.63 5.72 8.52
CA MET A 247 12.38 7.07 7.99
C MET A 247 11.06 7.66 8.47
N THR A 248 9.96 6.90 8.37
CA THR A 248 8.62 7.43 8.70
C THR A 248 8.40 7.65 10.19
N ASN A 249 9.02 6.83 11.04
CA ASN A 249 8.76 6.90 12.48
C ASN A 249 9.85 7.63 13.27
N TYR A 250 11.09 7.71 12.74
CA TYR A 250 12.22 8.21 13.52
C TYR A 250 12.96 9.39 12.86
N PHE A 251 12.69 9.73 11.60
CA PHE A 251 13.40 10.80 10.91
C PHE A 251 13.20 12.18 11.57
N THR A 252 12.00 12.47 12.05
CA THR A 252 11.72 13.69 12.81
C THR A 252 12.56 13.78 14.07
N PHE A 253 12.66 12.67 14.82
CA PHE A 253 13.50 12.60 16.02
C PHE A 253 14.99 12.75 15.67
N PHE A 254 15.45 12.14 14.57
CA PHE A 254 16.82 12.32 14.10
C PHE A 254 17.15 13.77 13.78
N LEU A 255 16.25 14.49 13.11
CA LEU A 255 16.44 15.89 12.78
C LEU A 255 16.44 16.80 14.03
N MET A 256 15.57 16.48 14.98
CA MET A 256 15.49 17.22 16.26
C MET A 256 16.73 16.99 17.13
N ASP A 257 17.13 15.74 17.29
CA ASP A 257 18.25 15.35 18.16
C ASP A 257 19.59 15.82 17.59
N LYS A 258 19.83 15.59 16.30
CA LYS A 258 21.14 15.89 15.69
C LYS A 258 21.32 17.36 15.32
N PHE A 259 20.26 18.05 14.88
CA PHE A 259 20.35 19.40 14.30
C PHE A 259 19.57 20.46 15.07
N GLY A 260 18.87 20.10 16.14
CA GLY A 260 18.05 21.05 16.91
C GLY A 260 16.86 21.64 16.11
N ILE A 261 16.41 20.94 15.05
CA ILE A 261 15.28 21.41 14.23
C ILE A 261 14.01 21.32 15.09
N SER A 262 13.15 22.33 14.99
CA SER A 262 11.87 22.32 15.72
C SER A 262 10.98 21.14 15.30
N VAL A 263 10.07 20.73 16.19
CA VAL A 263 9.07 19.68 15.89
C VAL A 263 8.34 19.99 14.58
N GLN A 264 7.87 21.23 14.42
CA GLN A 264 7.15 21.65 13.21
C GLN A 264 8.05 21.58 11.97
N GLY A 265 9.29 22.05 12.05
CA GLY A 265 10.26 21.99 10.94
C GLY A 265 10.56 20.54 10.52
N SER A 266 10.72 19.63 11.51
CA SER A 266 10.95 18.21 11.23
C SER A 266 9.76 17.53 10.53
N GLN A 267 8.52 17.93 10.84
CA GLN A 267 7.33 17.46 10.16
C GLN A 267 7.28 17.91 8.69
N TYR A 268 7.69 19.15 8.39
CA TYR A 268 7.81 19.58 6.98
C TYR A 268 8.84 18.76 6.20
N CYS A 269 9.96 18.42 6.84
CA CYS A 269 10.98 17.54 6.22
C CYS A 269 10.44 16.13 5.96
N LEU A 270 9.69 15.58 6.92
CA LEU A 270 9.03 14.27 6.74
C LEU A 270 7.98 14.33 5.62
N PHE A 271 7.18 15.39 5.56
CA PHE A 271 6.23 15.61 4.47
C PHE A 271 6.92 15.65 3.11
N ALA A 272 8.07 16.33 3.01
CA ALA A 272 8.86 16.38 1.77
C ALA A 272 9.35 14.98 1.35
N PHE A 273 9.82 14.16 2.29
CA PHE A 273 10.17 12.76 2.05
C PHE A 273 8.98 11.95 1.54
N LEU A 274 7.81 12.06 2.20
CA LEU A 274 6.60 11.35 1.80
C LEU A 274 6.05 11.82 0.44
N GLY A 275 6.11 13.12 0.17
CA GLY A 275 5.76 13.70 -1.12
C GLY A 275 6.65 13.17 -2.26
N ALA A 276 7.96 13.13 -2.04
CA ALA A 276 8.91 12.54 -2.99
C ALA A 276 8.63 11.05 -3.20
N SER A 277 8.26 10.33 -2.13
CA SER A 277 7.87 8.92 -2.20
C SER A 277 6.63 8.71 -3.08
N ALA A 278 5.64 9.61 -2.99
CA ALA A 278 4.46 9.56 -3.85
C ALA A 278 4.84 9.75 -5.33
N VAL A 279 5.68 10.75 -5.63
CA VAL A 279 6.20 11.00 -6.99
C VAL A 279 6.99 9.79 -7.51
N GLY A 280 7.86 9.21 -6.70
CA GLY A 280 8.62 8.00 -7.05
C GLY A 280 7.71 6.82 -7.40
N THR A 281 6.63 6.64 -6.65
CA THR A 281 5.63 5.60 -6.92
C THR A 281 4.96 5.77 -8.29
N VAL A 282 4.63 7.01 -8.68
CA VAL A 282 4.05 7.32 -10.01
C VAL A 282 5.04 6.94 -11.11
N ALA A 283 6.30 7.30 -10.95
CA ALA A 283 7.32 7.07 -11.97
C ALA A 283 7.66 5.59 -12.14
N GLY A 284 7.66 4.83 -11.04
CA GLY A 284 8.15 3.44 -10.99
C GLY A 284 7.37 2.46 -11.88
N GLY A 285 6.05 2.61 -11.95
CA GLY A 285 5.22 1.72 -12.76
C GLY A 285 5.44 1.85 -14.27
N PRO A 286 5.28 3.05 -14.86
CA PRO A 286 5.55 3.27 -16.28
C PRO A 286 6.99 2.94 -16.67
N LEU A 287 7.96 3.24 -15.77
CA LEU A 287 9.35 2.90 -15.99
C LEU A 287 9.54 1.38 -16.05
N GLY A 288 8.90 0.63 -15.15
CA GLY A 288 8.91 -0.84 -15.15
C GLY A 288 8.29 -1.44 -16.41
N ASP A 289 7.24 -0.83 -16.94
CA ASP A 289 6.61 -1.28 -18.20
C ASP A 289 7.50 -1.01 -19.44
N ARG A 290 8.47 -0.05 -19.36
CA ARG A 290 9.37 0.33 -20.47
C ARG A 290 10.71 -0.38 -20.43
N ILE A 291 11.41 -0.33 -19.29
CA ILE A 291 12.80 -0.83 -19.17
C ILE A 291 12.87 -2.21 -18.52
N GLY A 292 11.75 -2.72 -18.01
CA GLY A 292 11.66 -4.01 -17.32
C GLY A 292 11.62 -3.86 -15.80
N ARG A 293 10.71 -4.62 -15.18
CA ARG A 293 10.42 -4.54 -13.74
C ARG A 293 11.60 -4.93 -12.87
N LYS A 294 12.38 -5.94 -13.29
CA LYS A 294 13.61 -6.36 -12.62
C LYS A 294 14.57 -5.18 -12.45
N TYR A 295 14.79 -4.39 -13.51
CA TYR A 295 15.72 -3.26 -13.48
C TYR A 295 15.19 -2.11 -12.61
N VAL A 296 13.88 -1.86 -12.61
CA VAL A 296 13.27 -0.86 -11.71
C VAL A 296 13.41 -1.29 -10.25
N ILE A 297 13.15 -2.56 -9.92
CA ILE A 297 13.34 -3.09 -8.56
C ILE A 297 14.80 -2.91 -8.13
N TRP A 298 15.74 -3.27 -8.99
CA TRP A 298 17.16 -3.15 -8.72
C TRP A 298 17.61 -1.70 -8.51
N GLY A 299 17.30 -0.84 -9.49
CA GLY A 299 17.65 0.59 -9.43
C GLY A 299 16.94 1.32 -8.28
N SER A 300 15.74 0.90 -7.89
CA SER A 300 15.01 1.50 -6.78
C SER A 300 15.62 1.14 -5.43
N ILE A 301 15.85 -0.12 -5.14
CA ILE A 301 16.33 -0.52 -3.82
C ILE A 301 17.84 -0.28 -3.69
N LEU A 302 18.64 -0.82 -4.59
CA LEU A 302 20.10 -0.64 -4.54
C LEU A 302 20.51 0.81 -4.86
N GLY A 303 19.82 1.47 -5.81
CA GLY A 303 20.09 2.86 -6.16
C GLY A 303 19.80 3.86 -5.04
N ALA A 304 18.93 3.51 -4.08
CA ALA A 304 18.74 4.32 -2.87
C ALA A 304 19.89 4.17 -1.85
N ALA A 305 20.66 3.08 -1.91
CA ALA A 305 21.70 2.76 -0.93
C ALA A 305 22.75 3.87 -0.73
N PRO A 306 23.39 4.45 -1.77
CA PRO A 306 24.40 5.48 -1.57
C PRO A 306 23.83 6.70 -0.83
N PHE A 307 22.62 7.13 -1.16
CA PHE A 307 21.97 8.26 -0.51
C PHE A 307 21.58 7.95 0.93
N ALA A 308 21.08 6.74 1.18
CA ALA A 308 20.76 6.26 2.53
C ALA A 308 22.02 6.20 3.40
N LEU A 309 23.13 5.69 2.89
CA LEU A 309 24.41 5.59 3.61
C LEU A 309 25.00 6.97 3.93
N MET A 310 24.83 7.95 3.06
CA MET A 310 25.34 9.32 3.28
C MET A 310 24.48 10.11 4.27
N LEU A 311 23.17 9.81 4.39
CA LEU A 311 22.20 10.58 5.17
C LEU A 311 22.63 10.78 6.64
N PRO A 312 23.08 9.75 7.39
CA PRO A 312 23.44 9.93 8.80
C PRO A 312 24.66 10.84 9.01
N TYR A 313 25.46 11.06 7.99
CA TYR A 313 26.71 11.85 8.05
C TYR A 313 26.60 13.24 7.44
N ALA A 314 25.46 13.56 6.80
CA ALA A 314 25.22 14.84 6.17
C ALA A 314 24.88 15.94 7.21
N GLY A 315 25.06 17.21 6.83
CA GLY A 315 24.51 18.35 7.56
C GLY A 315 22.99 18.46 7.38
N SER A 316 22.30 19.36 8.10
CA SER A 316 20.84 19.44 8.16
C SER A 316 20.17 19.53 6.78
N GLY A 317 20.57 20.48 5.93
CA GLY A 317 20.03 20.60 4.56
C GLY A 317 20.35 19.42 3.68
N GLY A 318 21.57 18.84 3.81
CA GLY A 318 22.00 17.65 3.10
C GLY A 318 21.17 16.41 3.49
N ALA A 319 20.88 16.23 4.78
CA ALA A 319 20.07 15.11 5.27
C ALA A 319 18.64 15.14 4.70
N VAL A 320 18.04 16.33 4.63
CA VAL A 320 16.70 16.51 4.03
C VAL A 320 16.71 16.26 2.53
N ALA A 321 17.71 16.78 1.80
CA ALA A 321 17.86 16.56 0.37
C ALA A 321 18.08 15.07 0.05
N LEU A 322 18.91 14.38 0.82
CA LEU A 322 19.14 12.95 0.69
C LEU A 322 17.89 12.14 1.02
N ALA A 323 17.13 12.54 2.05
CA ALA A 323 15.85 11.90 2.38
C ALA A 323 14.85 12.00 1.21
N ILE A 324 14.73 13.18 0.58
CA ILE A 324 13.88 13.39 -0.61
C ILE A 324 14.31 12.47 -1.75
N LEU A 325 15.62 12.39 -2.05
CA LEU A 325 16.16 11.52 -3.08
C LEU A 325 15.89 10.04 -2.79
N VAL A 326 16.12 9.62 -1.55
CA VAL A 326 15.80 8.24 -1.11
C VAL A 326 14.31 7.96 -1.26
N GLY A 327 13.44 8.86 -0.80
CA GLY A 327 11.99 8.73 -0.92
C GLY A 327 11.56 8.53 -2.38
N LEU A 328 12.06 9.39 -3.27
CA LEU A 328 11.80 9.32 -4.70
C LEU A 328 12.21 7.97 -5.31
N ILE A 329 13.44 7.54 -5.01
CA ILE A 329 14.04 6.34 -5.63
C ILE A 329 13.41 5.06 -5.05
N ILE A 330 13.39 4.90 -3.72
CA ILE A 330 13.00 3.64 -3.08
C ILE A 330 11.50 3.33 -3.27
N SER A 331 10.67 4.36 -3.45
CA SER A 331 9.21 4.17 -3.57
C SER A 331 8.79 3.63 -4.93
N SER A 332 9.62 3.75 -5.96
CA SER A 332 9.35 3.24 -7.31
C SER A 332 9.31 1.71 -7.40
N ALA A 333 9.92 0.97 -6.44
CA ALA A 333 10.01 -0.49 -6.49
C ALA A 333 8.69 -1.21 -6.25
N PHE A 334 7.81 -0.71 -5.37
CA PHE A 334 6.72 -1.54 -4.86
C PHE A 334 5.72 -1.96 -5.95
N SER A 335 5.30 -1.03 -6.81
CA SER A 335 4.43 -1.35 -7.94
C SER A 335 5.06 -2.40 -8.86
N ALA A 336 6.37 -2.27 -9.13
CA ALA A 336 7.10 -3.23 -9.95
C ALA A 336 7.20 -4.60 -9.26
N ILE A 337 7.43 -4.66 -7.95
CA ILE A 337 7.48 -5.91 -7.16
C ILE A 337 6.14 -6.64 -7.24
N VAL A 338 5.03 -5.96 -6.96
CA VAL A 338 3.69 -6.57 -6.98
C VAL A 338 3.36 -7.12 -8.37
N VAL A 339 3.64 -6.34 -9.43
CA VAL A 339 3.37 -6.79 -10.80
C VAL A 339 4.28 -7.95 -11.20
N TYR A 340 5.57 -7.88 -10.90
CA TYR A 340 6.50 -8.98 -11.17
C TYR A 340 6.07 -10.26 -10.45
N ALA A 341 5.69 -10.17 -9.17
CA ALA A 341 5.23 -11.31 -8.38
C ALA A 341 3.92 -11.91 -8.93
N THR A 342 2.96 -11.06 -9.36
CA THR A 342 1.71 -11.55 -9.96
C THR A 342 1.92 -12.18 -11.34
N ASP A 343 2.91 -11.72 -12.11
CA ASP A 343 3.28 -12.34 -13.38
C ASP A 343 3.96 -13.71 -13.20
N LEU A 344 4.66 -13.94 -12.06
CA LEU A 344 5.19 -15.27 -11.71
C LEU A 344 4.09 -16.29 -11.39
N MET A 345 2.90 -15.85 -10.96
CA MET A 345 1.78 -16.72 -10.59
C MET A 345 0.47 -16.29 -11.25
N PRO A 346 0.33 -16.49 -12.58
CA PRO A 346 -0.89 -16.17 -13.31
C PRO A 346 -2.12 -16.84 -12.68
N GLY A 347 -3.23 -16.11 -12.60
CA GLY A 347 -4.47 -16.59 -11.97
C GLY A 347 -4.55 -16.47 -10.44
N ARG A 348 -3.48 -15.97 -9.78
CA ARG A 348 -3.44 -15.77 -8.32
C ARG A 348 -3.10 -14.32 -7.94
N VAL A 349 -3.64 -13.38 -8.69
CA VAL A 349 -3.32 -11.95 -8.55
C VAL A 349 -3.68 -11.42 -7.16
N GLY A 350 -4.88 -11.72 -6.67
CA GLY A 350 -5.35 -11.27 -5.36
C GLY A 350 -4.53 -11.89 -4.22
N MET A 351 -4.22 -13.18 -4.28
CA MET A 351 -3.37 -13.86 -3.29
C MET A 351 -1.97 -13.24 -3.22
N ILE A 352 -1.34 -13.02 -4.36
CA ILE A 352 0.03 -12.47 -4.42
C ILE A 352 0.03 -11.01 -3.99
N ALA A 353 -0.92 -10.20 -4.46
CA ALA A 353 -1.06 -8.82 -4.01
C ALA A 353 -1.28 -8.77 -2.49
N GLY A 354 -2.21 -9.58 -1.95
CA GLY A 354 -2.46 -9.67 -0.53
C GLY A 354 -1.23 -10.09 0.29
N LEU A 355 -0.44 -11.04 -0.21
CA LEU A 355 0.82 -11.43 0.43
C LEU A 355 1.80 -10.25 0.52
N PHE A 356 2.01 -9.53 -0.57
CA PHE A 356 2.98 -8.43 -0.60
C PHE A 356 2.49 -7.19 0.14
N PHE A 357 1.19 -6.87 0.11
CA PHE A 357 0.62 -5.82 0.95
C PHE A 357 0.65 -6.20 2.43
N GLY A 358 0.32 -7.47 2.77
CA GLY A 358 0.42 -7.97 4.13
C GLY A 358 1.86 -7.90 4.66
N LEU A 359 2.86 -8.28 3.85
CA LEU A 359 4.27 -8.13 4.18
C LEU A 359 4.66 -6.65 4.36
N MET A 360 4.19 -5.75 3.51
CA MET A 360 4.45 -4.32 3.59
C MET A 360 4.03 -3.76 4.96
N PHE A 361 2.77 -3.95 5.33
CA PHE A 361 2.24 -3.45 6.59
C PHE A 361 2.84 -4.17 7.80
N GLY A 362 2.92 -5.51 7.75
CA GLY A 362 3.46 -6.31 8.86
C GLY A 362 4.93 -5.99 9.14
N LEU A 363 5.76 -5.92 8.09
CA LEU A 363 7.19 -5.60 8.22
C LEU A 363 7.40 -4.14 8.61
N GLY A 364 6.57 -3.22 8.14
CA GLY A 364 6.60 -1.82 8.58
C GLY A 364 6.35 -1.69 10.08
N GLY A 365 5.35 -2.40 10.62
CA GLY A 365 5.07 -2.45 12.06
C GLY A 365 6.19 -3.08 12.88
N LEU A 366 6.69 -4.25 12.43
CA LEU A 366 7.83 -4.92 13.07
C LEU A 366 9.10 -4.07 13.04
N GLY A 367 9.38 -3.42 11.90
CA GLY A 367 10.52 -2.53 11.75
C GLY A 367 10.45 -1.33 12.70
N SER A 368 9.28 -0.73 12.85
CA SER A 368 9.06 0.36 13.81
C SER A 368 9.34 -0.08 15.24
N ALA A 369 8.78 -1.21 15.68
CA ALA A 369 9.00 -1.75 17.02
C ALA A 369 10.47 -2.09 17.25
N PHE A 370 11.12 -2.73 16.28
CA PHE A 370 12.54 -3.09 16.37
C PHE A 370 13.45 -1.86 16.50
N PHE A 371 13.25 -0.84 15.66
CA PHE A 371 14.06 0.37 15.72
C PHE A 371 13.77 1.22 16.95
N GLY A 372 12.54 1.22 17.48
CA GLY A 372 12.22 1.84 18.76
C GLY A 372 12.97 1.18 19.93
N TRP A 373 12.90 -0.15 19.99
CA TRP A 373 13.66 -0.93 20.98
C TRP A 373 15.18 -0.71 20.87
N LEU A 374 15.70 -0.60 19.64
CA LEU A 374 17.12 -0.36 19.39
C LEU A 374 17.51 1.07 19.79
N ALA A 375 16.67 2.07 19.48
CA ALA A 375 16.90 3.48 19.83
C ALA A 375 16.98 3.69 21.34
N ASP A 376 16.09 3.06 22.12
CA ASP A 376 16.08 3.13 23.58
C ASP A 376 17.36 2.59 24.22
N ARG A 377 18.07 1.67 23.52
CA ARG A 377 19.33 1.05 23.98
C ARG A 377 20.59 1.67 23.43
N THR A 378 20.47 2.47 22.37
CA THR A 378 21.61 3.04 21.67
C THR A 378 21.43 4.54 21.45
N SER A 379 21.03 4.95 20.25
CA SER A 379 20.66 6.32 19.91
C SER A 379 19.85 6.35 18.61
N ILE A 380 19.16 7.46 18.40
CA ILE A 380 18.46 7.71 17.12
C ILE A 380 19.45 7.73 15.95
N GLU A 381 20.62 8.33 16.11
CA GLU A 381 21.63 8.35 15.07
C GLU A 381 22.14 6.94 14.69
N PHE A 382 22.29 6.06 15.69
CA PHE A 382 22.72 4.67 15.45
C PHE A 382 21.70 3.90 14.62
N ILE A 383 20.38 4.05 14.87
CA ILE A 383 19.38 3.36 14.05
C ILE A 383 19.41 3.83 12.59
N PHE A 384 19.73 5.10 12.31
CA PHE A 384 19.89 5.59 10.94
C PHE A 384 21.13 5.01 10.25
N ARG A 385 22.23 4.78 10.98
CA ARG A 385 23.42 4.09 10.46
C ARG A 385 23.13 2.64 10.14
N VAL A 386 22.41 1.93 11.00
CA VAL A 386 22.04 0.52 10.79
C VAL A 386 21.01 0.37 9.68
N SER A 387 19.95 1.17 9.69
CA SER A 387 18.89 1.10 8.67
C SER A 387 19.42 1.45 7.28
N ALA A 388 20.41 2.34 7.17
CA ALA A 388 21.06 2.71 5.91
C ALA A 388 21.71 1.54 5.16
N LEU A 389 22.03 0.45 5.87
CA LEU A 389 22.59 -0.77 5.25
C LEU A 389 21.51 -1.61 4.53
N LEU A 390 20.24 -1.45 4.91
CA LEU A 390 19.16 -2.28 4.37
C LEU A 390 19.02 -2.18 2.83
N PRO A 391 19.08 -1.01 2.19
CA PRO A 391 18.98 -0.91 0.74
C PRO A 391 20.09 -1.65 -0.03
N LEU A 392 21.24 -1.95 0.61
CA LEU A 392 22.29 -2.78 0.00
C LEU A 392 21.81 -4.20 -0.33
N MET A 393 20.79 -4.70 0.39
CA MET A 393 20.16 -5.99 0.06
C MET A 393 19.57 -5.99 -1.37
N GLY A 394 19.38 -4.83 -1.97
CA GLY A 394 18.99 -4.70 -3.38
C GLY A 394 19.90 -5.43 -4.36
N ILE A 395 21.15 -5.74 -3.97
CA ILE A 395 22.09 -6.52 -4.79
C ILE A 395 21.53 -7.91 -5.18
N ILE A 396 20.70 -8.51 -4.30
CA ILE A 396 20.10 -9.83 -4.54
C ILE A 396 19.09 -9.83 -5.71
N THR A 397 18.66 -8.65 -6.17
CA THR A 397 17.79 -8.53 -7.36
C THR A 397 18.46 -9.11 -8.60
N GLY A 398 19.79 -9.15 -8.64
CA GLY A 398 20.55 -9.79 -9.72
C GLY A 398 20.14 -11.25 -9.96
N PHE A 399 19.75 -11.97 -8.91
CA PHE A 399 19.33 -13.38 -8.97
C PHE A 399 17.87 -13.58 -9.38
N LEU A 400 17.07 -12.52 -9.56
CA LEU A 400 15.72 -12.63 -10.10
C LEU A 400 15.79 -13.13 -11.56
N PRO A 401 14.97 -14.15 -11.92
CA PRO A 401 14.86 -14.57 -13.30
C PRO A 401 14.28 -13.47 -14.18
N ASP A 402 14.64 -13.47 -15.46
CA ASP A 402 13.99 -12.59 -16.42
C ASP A 402 12.63 -13.19 -16.80
N VAL A 403 11.56 -12.49 -16.44
CA VAL A 403 10.16 -12.93 -16.66
C VAL A 403 9.55 -12.22 -17.87
N GLU A 404 10.19 -11.16 -18.32
CA GLU A 404 9.71 -10.34 -19.41
C GLU A 404 10.25 -10.88 -20.74
N ARG A 405 9.35 -11.16 -21.69
CA ARG A 405 9.77 -11.40 -23.07
C ARG A 405 10.45 -10.14 -23.58
N LYS A 406 11.71 -10.25 -24.03
CA LYS A 406 12.32 -9.21 -24.86
C LYS A 406 11.35 -8.93 -26.01
N ARG A 407 10.79 -7.73 -26.03
CA ARG A 407 10.06 -7.20 -27.18
C ARG A 407 11.00 -6.92 -28.32
#